data_582626efd28855ff3506195c2ba8acec
#
_entry.id   582626efd28855ff3506195c2ba8acec
#
_cell.length_a   1.000
_cell.length_b   1.000
_cell.length_c   1.000
_cell.angle_alpha   90.00
_cell.angle_beta   90.00
_cell.angle_gamma   90.00
#
_symmetry.space_group_name_H-M   'P 1'
#
loop_
_entity.id
_entity.type
_entity.pdbx_description
1 polymer ?
#
loop_
_entity_poly.entity_id
_entity_poly.type
_entity_poly.pdbx_seq_one_letter_code
_entity_poly.pdbx_strand_id
1 'polypeptide(L)'
;MFVGREQELASLEEFYAKDGIGMTVIYGRRRIGKSTLITEFVKDKKTVFYTATKIGKARNLELFSKQVLDLFMPGIENISFNSIEAVFDFIDKNIANDKIVLVIDELPYWAEKDDSLLSILQKYIDTIWNDKNLKIILCGSALSFMENKVLSEKSPLFGRRDSQIKLEAFNYLDSAKFVPDYSNEDKAICYGITGGVAKYLSMIDPKKNIDENLSLIHISEPTRH
;
A
#
# COMPACT_ATOMS: atom_id res chain seq x y z
N MET A 1 9.32 -13.29 6.83
CA MET A 1 8.48 -14.29 6.14
C MET A 1 7.12 -13.67 5.88
N PHE A 2 6.61 -13.73 4.63
CA PHE A 2 5.24 -13.32 4.29
C PHE A 2 4.30 -14.47 4.68
N VAL A 3 3.23 -14.16 5.39
CA VAL A 3 2.29 -15.17 5.93
C VAL A 3 0.86 -14.75 5.63
N GLY A 4 0.07 -15.68 5.11
CA GLY A 4 -1.33 -15.43 4.75
C GLY A 4 -1.48 -14.51 3.54
N ARG A 5 -2.68 -14.02 3.31
CA ARG A 5 -3.02 -13.09 2.21
C ARG A 5 -2.89 -13.69 0.81
N GLU A 6 -2.98 -15.00 0.70
CA GLU A 6 -2.88 -15.71 -0.58
C GLU A 6 -3.96 -15.24 -1.56
N GLN A 7 -5.18 -14.97 -1.07
CA GLN A 7 -6.30 -14.50 -1.89
C GLN A 7 -6.09 -13.07 -2.38
N GLU A 8 -5.66 -12.18 -1.49
CA GLU A 8 -5.38 -10.80 -1.85
C GLU A 8 -4.20 -10.69 -2.81
N LEU A 9 -3.17 -11.52 -2.61
CA LEU A 9 -2.02 -11.58 -3.52
C LEU A 9 -2.44 -12.11 -4.89
N ALA A 10 -3.23 -13.17 -4.95
CA ALA A 10 -3.78 -13.71 -6.20
C ALA A 10 -4.62 -12.66 -6.95
N SER A 11 -5.46 -11.91 -6.25
CA SER A 11 -6.23 -10.80 -6.82
C SER A 11 -5.35 -9.70 -7.42
N LEU A 12 -4.22 -9.39 -6.78
CA LEU A 12 -3.25 -8.42 -7.31
C LEU A 12 -2.50 -8.98 -8.52
N GLU A 13 -2.18 -10.27 -8.55
CA GLU A 13 -1.57 -10.89 -9.72
C GLU A 13 -2.54 -10.96 -10.91
N GLU A 14 -3.82 -11.25 -10.70
CA GLU A 14 -4.85 -11.17 -11.73
C GLU A 14 -5.02 -9.74 -12.26
N PHE A 15 -4.99 -8.75 -11.39
CA PHE A 15 -5.01 -7.33 -11.77
C PHE A 15 -3.76 -6.97 -12.61
N TYR A 16 -2.59 -7.43 -12.19
CA TYR A 16 -1.35 -7.18 -12.92
C TYR A 16 -1.29 -7.90 -14.27
N ALA A 17 -1.86 -9.09 -14.39
CA ALA A 17 -1.84 -9.89 -15.62
C ALA A 17 -2.55 -9.20 -16.80
N LYS A 18 -3.58 -8.38 -16.53
CA LYS A 18 -4.29 -7.62 -17.56
C LYS A 18 -3.35 -6.62 -18.22
N ASP A 19 -3.51 -6.41 -19.52
CA ASP A 19 -2.76 -5.38 -20.24
C ASP A 19 -3.43 -4.01 -20.13
N GLY A 20 -2.70 -2.98 -20.50
CA GLY A 20 -3.17 -1.59 -20.48
C GLY A 20 -3.13 -0.97 -19.08
N ILE A 21 -3.75 0.21 -18.99
CA ILE A 21 -3.89 0.90 -17.72
C ILE A 21 -4.86 0.16 -16.80
N GLY A 22 -4.56 0.18 -15.51
CA GLY A 22 -5.46 -0.33 -14.49
C GLY A 22 -5.21 0.35 -13.15
N MET A 23 -6.26 0.42 -12.30
CA MET A 23 -6.17 0.98 -10.97
C MET A 23 -6.85 0.08 -9.93
N THR A 24 -6.15 -0.20 -8.84
CA THR A 24 -6.70 -0.88 -7.67
C THR A 24 -6.53 -0.04 -6.41
N VAL A 25 -7.46 -0.19 -5.48
CA VAL A 25 -7.44 0.52 -4.20
C VAL A 25 -7.34 -0.48 -3.07
N ILE A 26 -6.31 -0.32 -2.22
CA ILE A 26 -6.08 -1.16 -1.03
C ILE A 26 -6.27 -0.29 0.21
N TYR A 27 -7.21 -0.66 1.07
CA TYR A 27 -7.48 0.12 2.27
C TYR A 27 -7.84 -0.76 3.46
N GLY A 28 -7.77 -0.19 4.66
CA GLY A 28 -8.02 -0.90 5.90
C GLY A 28 -7.26 -0.27 7.06
N ARG A 29 -7.52 -0.70 8.27
CA ARG A 29 -6.93 -0.13 9.49
C ARG A 29 -5.39 -0.12 9.44
N ARG A 30 -4.79 0.68 10.30
CA ARG A 30 -3.34 0.67 10.49
C ARG A 30 -2.86 -0.68 11.03
N ARG A 31 -1.60 -1.03 10.72
CA ARG A 31 -0.91 -2.20 11.25
C ARG A 31 -1.44 -3.58 10.79
N ILE A 32 -2.37 -3.63 9.83
CA ILE A 32 -2.93 -4.89 9.31
C ILE A 32 -2.15 -5.51 8.14
N GLY A 33 -1.02 -4.90 7.72
CA GLY A 33 -0.13 -5.49 6.71
C GLY A 33 -0.36 -5.02 5.27
N LYS A 34 -1.01 -3.87 5.02
CA LYS A 34 -1.22 -3.33 3.66
C LYS A 34 0.07 -3.14 2.89
N SER A 35 1.02 -2.36 3.44
CA SER A 35 2.31 -2.09 2.80
C SER A 35 3.13 -3.37 2.62
N THR A 36 3.04 -4.32 3.57
CA THR A 36 3.70 -5.63 3.46
C THR A 36 3.15 -6.44 2.28
N LEU A 37 1.83 -6.47 2.10
CA LEU A 37 1.18 -7.12 0.96
C LEU A 37 1.64 -6.50 -0.36
N ILE A 38 1.64 -5.17 -0.45
CA ILE A 38 2.06 -4.46 -1.66
C ILE A 38 3.54 -4.71 -1.94
N THR A 39 4.41 -4.66 -0.91
CA THR A 39 5.84 -4.93 -1.06
C THR A 39 6.10 -6.36 -1.55
N GLU A 40 5.38 -7.36 -1.03
CA GLU A 40 5.50 -8.75 -1.52
C GLU A 40 5.04 -8.86 -2.97
N PHE A 41 3.94 -8.20 -3.32
CA PHE A 41 3.42 -8.20 -4.69
C PHE A 41 4.38 -7.57 -5.70
N VAL A 42 5.06 -6.47 -5.34
CA VAL A 42 5.87 -5.70 -6.31
C VAL A 42 7.34 -6.13 -6.37
N LYS A 43 7.79 -7.08 -5.56
CA LYS A 43 9.23 -7.42 -5.41
C LYS A 43 9.93 -7.79 -6.72
N ASP A 44 9.20 -8.39 -7.67
CA ASP A 44 9.73 -8.82 -8.96
C ASP A 44 9.23 -7.94 -10.13
N LYS A 45 8.65 -6.77 -9.83
CA LYS A 45 8.02 -5.89 -10.82
C LYS A 45 8.72 -4.53 -10.88
N LYS A 46 8.82 -3.96 -12.06
CA LYS A 46 9.27 -2.56 -12.21
C LYS A 46 8.26 -1.65 -11.51
N THR A 47 8.70 -0.98 -10.44
CA THR A 47 7.78 -0.28 -9.54
C THR A 47 8.32 1.06 -9.11
N VAL A 48 7.48 2.10 -9.22
CA VAL A 48 7.61 3.32 -8.43
C VAL A 48 6.82 3.10 -7.15
N PHE A 49 7.49 2.99 -6.01
CA PHE A 49 6.84 2.83 -4.71
C PHE A 49 7.06 4.07 -3.86
N TYR A 50 6.01 4.83 -3.64
CA TYR A 50 6.06 6.02 -2.82
C TYR A 50 5.11 5.91 -1.63
N THR A 51 5.61 6.16 -0.42
CA THR A 51 4.80 6.29 0.80
C THR A 51 4.65 7.75 1.16
N ALA A 52 3.43 8.26 1.05
CA ALA A 52 3.13 9.64 1.38
C ALA A 52 3.24 9.92 2.88
N THR A 53 3.61 11.15 3.22
CA THR A 53 3.85 11.57 4.60
C THR A 53 3.11 12.86 4.93
N LYS A 54 2.94 13.17 6.23
CA LYS A 54 2.21 14.38 6.70
C LYS A 54 2.97 15.71 6.54
N ILE A 55 4.08 15.72 5.82
CA ILE A 55 5.01 16.86 5.72
C ILE A 55 4.61 17.93 4.70
N GLY A 56 3.44 17.81 4.08
CA GLY A 56 2.92 18.81 3.14
C GLY A 56 3.16 18.47 1.67
N LYS A 57 2.48 19.23 0.79
CA LYS A 57 2.41 19.00 -0.66
C LYS A 57 3.79 19.03 -1.33
N ALA A 58 4.56 20.09 -1.11
CA ALA A 58 5.83 20.31 -1.80
C ALA A 58 6.85 19.19 -1.51
N ARG A 59 6.94 18.77 -0.24
CA ARG A 59 7.88 17.71 0.15
C ARG A 59 7.42 16.33 -0.32
N ASN A 60 6.11 16.05 -0.35
CA ASN A 60 5.62 14.82 -0.95
C ASN A 60 5.94 14.77 -2.45
N LEU A 61 5.77 15.89 -3.17
CA LEU A 61 6.13 15.99 -4.59
C LEU A 61 7.62 15.74 -4.81
N GLU A 62 8.48 16.36 -4.01
CA GLU A 62 9.95 16.17 -4.08
C GLU A 62 10.35 14.71 -3.88
N LEU A 63 9.83 14.07 -2.83
CA LEU A 63 10.15 12.68 -2.51
C LEU A 63 9.58 11.70 -3.56
N PHE A 64 8.38 11.98 -4.07
CA PHE A 64 7.80 11.21 -5.15
C PHE A 64 8.60 11.35 -6.44
N SER A 65 9.01 12.58 -6.77
CA SER A 65 9.90 12.86 -7.91
C SER A 65 11.17 12.02 -7.85
N LYS A 66 11.77 11.93 -6.66
CA LYS A 66 12.97 11.11 -6.44
C LYS A 66 12.71 9.63 -6.75
N GLN A 67 11.61 9.05 -6.23
CA GLN A 67 11.27 7.65 -6.50
C GLN A 67 11.07 7.37 -8.00
N VAL A 68 10.46 8.32 -8.71
CA VAL A 68 10.27 8.22 -10.17
C VAL A 68 11.62 8.28 -10.89
N LEU A 69 12.47 9.24 -10.53
CA LEU A 69 13.80 9.37 -11.14
C LEU A 69 14.69 8.16 -10.82
N ASP A 70 14.65 7.64 -9.62
CA ASP A 70 15.43 6.44 -9.23
C ASP A 70 15.09 5.22 -10.12
N LEU A 71 13.84 5.08 -10.56
CA LEU A 71 13.44 4.00 -11.47
C LEU A 71 13.90 4.23 -12.92
N PHE A 72 13.68 5.44 -13.45
CA PHE A 72 13.86 5.70 -14.87
C PHE A 72 15.24 6.26 -15.22
N MET A 73 15.90 6.94 -14.30
CA MET A 73 17.20 7.60 -14.46
C MET A 73 18.07 7.42 -13.21
N PRO A 74 18.48 6.20 -12.88
CA PRO A 74 19.25 5.93 -11.67
C PRO A 74 20.57 6.72 -11.66
N GLY A 75 20.90 7.29 -10.50
CA GLY A 75 22.13 8.08 -10.30
C GLY A 75 21.96 9.59 -10.52
N ILE A 76 20.77 10.07 -10.88
CA ILE A 76 20.47 11.50 -10.89
C ILE A 76 20.08 11.95 -9.48
N GLU A 77 20.86 12.86 -8.92
CA GLU A 77 20.63 13.45 -7.60
C GLU A 77 20.20 14.92 -7.69
N ASN A 78 19.48 15.39 -6.66
CA ASN A 78 19.11 16.80 -6.48
C ASN A 78 18.22 17.41 -7.58
N ILE A 79 17.49 16.56 -8.32
CA ILE A 79 16.45 17.00 -9.25
C ILE A 79 15.09 16.64 -8.68
N SER A 80 14.16 17.57 -8.73
CA SER A 80 12.74 17.35 -8.47
C SER A 80 11.90 18.10 -9.50
N PHE A 81 10.69 17.59 -9.73
CA PHE A 81 9.73 18.27 -10.59
C PHE A 81 9.00 19.37 -9.80
N ASN A 82 8.54 20.40 -10.50
CA ASN A 82 7.85 21.53 -9.89
C ASN A 82 6.33 21.32 -9.75
N SER A 83 5.78 20.27 -10.38
CA SER A 83 4.37 19.91 -10.30
C SER A 83 4.16 18.40 -10.45
N ILE A 84 3.02 17.91 -10.02
CA ILE A 84 2.65 16.49 -10.18
C ILE A 84 2.43 16.14 -11.65
N GLU A 85 1.91 17.06 -12.43
CA GLU A 85 1.73 16.89 -13.87
C GLU A 85 3.10 16.69 -14.56
N ALA A 86 4.12 17.44 -14.16
CA ALA A 86 5.47 17.27 -14.72
C ALA A 86 6.05 15.88 -14.38
N VAL A 87 5.77 15.34 -13.20
CA VAL A 87 6.14 13.96 -12.84
C VAL A 87 5.39 12.96 -13.70
N PHE A 88 4.09 13.13 -13.86
CA PHE A 88 3.25 12.22 -14.64
C PHE A 88 3.58 12.26 -16.14
N ASP A 89 3.87 13.43 -16.69
CA ASP A 89 4.38 13.60 -18.07
C ASP A 89 5.74 12.90 -18.25
N PHE A 90 6.59 12.96 -17.24
CA PHE A 90 7.87 12.25 -17.27
C PHE A 90 7.67 10.73 -17.25
N ILE A 91 6.77 10.21 -16.42
CA ILE A 91 6.40 8.79 -16.42
C ILE A 91 5.88 8.38 -17.80
N ASP A 92 4.94 9.15 -18.37
CA ASP A 92 4.36 8.89 -19.68
C ASP A 92 5.41 8.72 -20.77
N LYS A 93 6.37 9.63 -20.83
CA LYS A 93 7.44 9.64 -21.82
C LYS A 93 8.45 8.50 -21.66
N ASN A 94 8.61 7.96 -20.45
CA ASN A 94 9.64 6.98 -20.13
C ASN A 94 9.11 5.55 -19.91
N ILE A 95 7.80 5.37 -19.85
CA ILE A 95 7.21 4.03 -19.63
C ILE A 95 7.41 3.11 -20.85
N ALA A 96 7.52 3.68 -22.05
CA ALA A 96 7.69 2.94 -23.33
C ALA A 96 6.75 1.70 -23.39
N ASN A 97 7.32 0.50 -23.63
CA ASN A 97 6.58 -0.77 -23.67
C ASN A 97 6.64 -1.55 -22.37
N ASP A 98 7.22 -0.97 -21.32
CA ASP A 98 7.34 -1.65 -20.02
C ASP A 98 6.01 -1.67 -19.29
N LYS A 99 5.75 -2.78 -18.58
CA LYS A 99 4.67 -2.84 -17.61
C LYS A 99 5.21 -2.33 -16.26
N ILE A 100 4.64 -1.23 -15.78
CA ILE A 100 5.10 -0.56 -14.55
C ILE A 100 3.99 -0.56 -13.52
N VAL A 101 4.37 -0.72 -12.26
CA VAL A 101 3.49 -0.52 -11.11
C VAL A 101 3.79 0.82 -10.46
N LEU A 102 2.78 1.66 -10.32
CA LEU A 102 2.84 2.92 -9.59
C LEU A 102 2.09 2.77 -8.27
N VAL A 103 2.79 2.78 -7.15
CA VAL A 103 2.21 2.67 -5.81
C VAL A 103 2.27 4.02 -5.11
N ILE A 104 1.11 4.49 -4.64
CA ILE A 104 1.02 5.61 -3.69
C ILE A 104 0.44 5.06 -2.39
N ASP A 105 1.33 4.73 -1.47
CA ASP A 105 0.97 4.25 -0.13
C ASP A 105 0.70 5.44 0.80
N GLU A 106 -0.21 5.27 1.74
CA GLU A 106 -0.73 6.33 2.64
C GLU A 106 -1.18 7.59 1.87
N LEU A 107 -1.82 7.39 0.72
CA LEU A 107 -2.39 8.44 -0.14
C LEU A 107 -3.12 9.56 0.64
N PRO A 108 -3.91 9.28 1.71
CA PRO A 108 -4.59 10.32 2.47
C PRO A 108 -3.67 11.43 2.97
N TYR A 109 -2.43 11.12 3.34
CA TYR A 109 -1.50 12.14 3.85
C TYR A 109 -1.10 13.18 2.81
N TRP A 110 -1.08 12.80 1.54
CA TRP A 110 -0.83 13.73 0.45
C TRP A 110 -2.11 14.38 -0.02
N ALA A 111 -3.15 13.61 -0.33
CA ALA A 111 -4.37 14.10 -0.94
C ALA A 111 -5.19 15.02 -0.02
N GLU A 112 -5.10 14.90 1.32
CA GLU A 112 -5.68 15.86 2.27
C GLU A 112 -5.01 17.26 2.22
N LYS A 113 -3.80 17.34 1.68
CA LYS A 113 -3.03 18.59 1.54
C LYS A 113 -2.94 19.07 0.10
N ASP A 114 -3.47 18.31 -0.83
CA ASP A 114 -3.50 18.61 -2.25
C ASP A 114 -4.80 18.12 -2.89
N ASP A 115 -5.83 18.95 -2.84
CA ASP A 115 -7.16 18.63 -3.38
C ASP A 115 -7.14 18.36 -4.90
N SER A 116 -6.09 18.80 -5.60
CA SER A 116 -5.95 18.59 -7.04
C SER A 116 -5.43 17.20 -7.42
N LEU A 117 -4.74 16.49 -6.50
CA LEU A 117 -4.05 15.24 -6.80
C LEU A 117 -4.96 14.18 -7.45
N LEU A 118 -6.15 13.96 -6.86
CA LEU A 118 -7.07 12.95 -7.39
C LEU A 118 -7.65 13.34 -8.76
N SER A 119 -7.89 14.64 -9.00
CA SER A 119 -8.40 15.14 -10.27
C SER A 119 -7.32 15.10 -11.37
N ILE A 120 -6.07 15.39 -11.04
CA ILE A 120 -4.94 15.26 -11.95
C ILE A 120 -4.74 13.78 -12.32
N LEU A 121 -4.76 12.88 -11.33
CA LEU A 121 -4.65 11.45 -11.57
C LEU A 121 -5.78 10.95 -12.48
N GLN A 122 -7.02 11.38 -12.23
CA GLN A 122 -8.16 11.11 -13.11
C GLN A 122 -7.86 11.52 -14.55
N LYS A 123 -7.43 12.76 -14.77
CA LYS A 123 -7.12 13.26 -16.11
C LYS A 123 -6.10 12.38 -16.83
N TYR A 124 -5.03 12.00 -16.14
CA TYR A 124 -3.99 11.16 -16.74
C TYR A 124 -4.49 9.76 -17.09
N ILE A 125 -5.28 9.14 -16.22
CA ILE A 125 -5.91 7.83 -16.49
C ILE A 125 -6.82 7.90 -17.72
N ASP A 126 -7.63 8.95 -17.83
CA ASP A 126 -8.65 9.05 -18.87
C ASP A 126 -8.10 9.45 -20.25
N THR A 127 -6.98 10.20 -20.28
CA THR A 127 -6.57 10.86 -21.52
C THR A 127 -5.13 10.58 -21.97
N ILE A 128 -4.18 10.48 -21.04
CA ILE A 128 -2.76 10.43 -21.38
C ILE A 128 -2.22 9.01 -21.31
N TRP A 129 -2.61 8.25 -20.29
CA TRP A 129 -2.10 6.90 -20.04
C TRP A 129 -2.98 5.78 -20.60
N ASN A 130 -4.01 6.09 -21.39
CA ASN A 130 -5.00 5.13 -21.88
C ASN A 130 -4.38 4.00 -22.74
N ASP A 131 -3.24 4.25 -23.38
CA ASP A 131 -2.47 3.29 -24.19
C ASP A 131 -1.26 2.67 -23.45
N LYS A 132 -1.04 3.04 -22.17
CA LYS A 132 0.12 2.61 -21.39
C LYS A 132 -0.16 1.34 -20.58
N ASN A 133 0.87 0.53 -20.40
CA ASN A 133 0.81 -0.63 -19.53
C ASN A 133 1.22 -0.25 -18.10
N LEU A 134 0.34 0.51 -17.43
CA LEU A 134 0.57 1.09 -16.11
C LEU A 134 -0.45 0.56 -15.10
N LYS A 135 0.02 -0.04 -14.01
CA LYS A 135 -0.80 -0.53 -12.91
C LYS A 135 -0.67 0.40 -11.71
N ILE A 136 -1.76 1.04 -11.33
CA ILE A 136 -1.80 2.02 -10.24
C ILE A 136 -2.38 1.36 -9.00
N ILE A 137 -1.67 1.47 -7.88
CA ILE A 137 -2.12 1.01 -6.56
C ILE A 137 -2.21 2.21 -5.63
N LEU A 138 -3.42 2.54 -5.22
CA LEU A 138 -3.67 3.57 -4.23
C LEU A 138 -3.94 2.90 -2.88
N CYS A 139 -3.13 3.20 -1.89
CA CYS A 139 -3.24 2.59 -0.57
C CYS A 139 -3.46 3.63 0.53
N GLY A 140 -4.26 3.29 1.56
CA GLY A 140 -4.45 4.18 2.69
C GLY A 140 -5.04 3.52 3.92
N SER A 141 -4.66 4.06 5.09
CA SER A 141 -5.14 3.60 6.40
C SER A 141 -6.27 4.44 6.98
N ALA A 142 -6.55 5.62 6.43
CA ALA A 142 -7.65 6.49 6.84
C ALA A 142 -8.95 6.03 6.15
N LEU A 143 -9.69 5.11 6.78
CA LEU A 143 -10.89 4.48 6.21
C LEU A 143 -11.89 5.51 5.69
N SER A 144 -12.23 6.51 6.51
CA SER A 144 -13.20 7.55 6.13
C SER A 144 -12.74 8.33 4.88
N PHE A 145 -11.46 8.65 4.76
CA PHE A 145 -10.92 9.30 3.57
C PHE A 145 -11.04 8.37 2.34
N MET A 146 -10.59 7.13 2.48
CA MET A 146 -10.61 6.18 1.36
C MET A 146 -12.05 5.91 0.87
N GLU A 147 -12.99 5.70 1.78
CA GLU A 147 -14.39 5.44 1.45
C GLU A 147 -15.09 6.68 0.87
N ASN A 148 -14.87 7.89 1.43
CA ASN A 148 -15.62 9.10 1.04
C ASN A 148 -14.94 9.91 -0.08
N LYS A 149 -13.61 9.86 -0.22
CA LYS A 149 -12.87 10.69 -1.19
C LYS A 149 -12.31 9.90 -2.37
N VAL A 150 -12.01 8.60 -2.19
CA VAL A 150 -11.42 7.77 -3.25
C VAL A 150 -12.46 6.83 -3.86
N LEU A 151 -13.25 6.16 -3.03
CA LEU A 151 -14.17 5.10 -3.47
C LEU A 151 -15.60 5.58 -3.75
N SER A 152 -16.00 6.73 -3.24
CA SER A 152 -17.38 7.24 -3.37
C SER A 152 -17.70 7.66 -4.81
N GLU A 153 -18.99 7.69 -5.13
CA GLU A 153 -19.50 8.16 -6.43
C GLU A 153 -19.12 9.62 -6.75
N LYS A 154 -18.84 10.43 -5.73
CA LYS A 154 -18.40 11.82 -5.88
C LYS A 154 -16.89 11.95 -6.13
N SER A 155 -16.14 10.86 -6.07
CA SER A 155 -14.69 10.87 -6.30
C SER A 155 -14.37 11.12 -7.77
N PRO A 156 -13.33 11.91 -8.07
CA PRO A 156 -12.78 11.97 -9.43
C PRO A 156 -12.38 10.60 -9.98
N LEU A 157 -12.05 9.65 -9.10
CA LEU A 157 -11.61 8.30 -9.48
C LEU A 157 -12.74 7.27 -9.57
N PHE A 158 -14.00 7.68 -9.37
CA PHE A 158 -15.14 6.78 -9.50
C PHE A 158 -15.25 6.19 -10.91
N GLY A 159 -15.51 4.88 -10.99
CA GLY A 159 -15.63 4.15 -12.26
C GLY A 159 -14.30 3.81 -12.94
N ARG A 160 -13.13 4.20 -12.37
CA ARG A 160 -11.80 3.97 -12.95
C ARG A 160 -11.01 2.87 -12.26
N ARG A 161 -11.54 2.34 -11.14
CA ARG A 161 -10.92 1.20 -10.44
C ARG A 161 -11.35 -0.13 -11.06
N ASP A 162 -10.40 -1.00 -11.27
CA ASP A 162 -10.65 -2.39 -11.68
C ASP A 162 -11.01 -3.27 -10.50
N SER A 163 -10.44 -2.97 -9.33
CA SER A 163 -10.69 -3.72 -8.10
C SER A 163 -10.47 -2.87 -6.85
N GLN A 164 -10.95 -3.39 -5.74
CA GLN A 164 -10.65 -2.83 -4.41
C GLN A 164 -10.46 -3.96 -3.41
N ILE A 165 -9.48 -3.80 -2.53
CA ILE A 165 -9.18 -4.75 -1.46
C ILE A 165 -9.34 -4.03 -0.13
N LYS A 166 -10.37 -4.38 0.63
CA LYS A 166 -10.49 -3.99 2.03
C LYS A 166 -9.75 -5.00 2.87
N LEU A 167 -8.55 -4.63 3.30
CA LEU A 167 -7.75 -5.52 4.13
C LEU A 167 -8.24 -5.47 5.58
N GLU A 168 -8.51 -6.62 6.14
CA GLU A 168 -8.93 -6.78 7.54
C GLU A 168 -7.82 -7.45 8.37
N ALA A 169 -7.99 -7.49 9.68
CA ALA A 169 -7.11 -8.28 10.54
C ALA A 169 -7.20 -9.76 10.13
N PHE A 170 -6.13 -10.51 10.38
CA PHE A 170 -6.13 -11.96 10.14
C PHE A 170 -7.20 -12.64 10.98
N ASN A 171 -7.85 -13.64 10.44
CA ASN A 171 -8.69 -14.55 11.22
C ASN A 171 -7.82 -15.47 12.10
N TYR A 172 -8.45 -16.32 12.90
CA TYR A 172 -7.76 -17.26 13.78
C TYR A 172 -6.81 -18.20 13.01
N LEU A 173 -7.28 -18.76 11.88
CA LEU A 173 -6.52 -19.76 11.12
C LEU A 173 -5.26 -19.13 10.48
N ASP A 174 -5.39 -17.93 9.94
CA ASP A 174 -4.25 -17.22 9.37
C ASP A 174 -3.29 -16.72 10.45
N SER A 175 -3.81 -16.27 11.59
CA SER A 175 -3.00 -15.89 12.75
C SER A 175 -2.18 -17.07 13.30
N ALA A 176 -2.73 -18.26 13.30
CA ALA A 176 -2.05 -19.47 13.75
C ALA A 176 -0.83 -19.85 12.88
N LYS A 177 -0.80 -19.40 11.62
CA LYS A 177 0.34 -19.62 10.71
C LYS A 177 1.61 -18.87 11.17
N PHE A 178 1.50 -17.83 11.99
CA PHE A 178 2.64 -17.10 12.55
C PHE A 178 3.35 -17.86 13.66
N VAL A 179 2.65 -18.77 14.31
CA VAL A 179 3.14 -19.58 15.44
C VAL A 179 2.78 -21.07 15.22
N PRO A 180 3.33 -21.70 14.17
CA PRO A 180 2.90 -23.03 13.73
C PRO A 180 3.08 -24.10 14.83
N ASP A 181 4.14 -23.97 15.62
CA ASP A 181 4.56 -24.96 16.62
C ASP A 181 3.86 -24.79 17.99
N TYR A 182 3.06 -23.71 18.17
CA TYR A 182 2.30 -23.51 19.40
C TYR A 182 1.17 -24.53 19.55
N SER A 183 0.82 -24.83 20.79
CA SER A 183 -0.40 -25.59 21.09
C SER A 183 -1.65 -24.87 20.58
N ASN A 184 -2.76 -25.56 20.43
CA ASN A 184 -4.02 -24.92 20.02
C ASN A 184 -4.50 -23.89 21.05
N GLU A 185 -4.21 -24.11 22.34
CA GLU A 185 -4.51 -23.18 23.42
C GLU A 185 -3.66 -21.91 23.30
N ASP A 186 -2.34 -22.04 23.13
CA ASP A 186 -1.44 -20.89 22.95
C ASP A 186 -1.75 -20.12 21.68
N LYS A 187 -2.12 -20.80 20.57
CA LYS A 187 -2.61 -20.14 19.34
C LYS A 187 -3.86 -19.32 19.60
N ALA A 188 -4.81 -19.83 20.39
CA ALA A 188 -6.01 -19.11 20.75
C ALA A 188 -5.71 -17.89 21.64
N ILE A 189 -4.82 -18.04 22.62
CA ILE A 189 -4.35 -16.94 23.47
C ILE A 189 -3.65 -15.88 22.61
N CYS A 190 -2.72 -16.28 21.74
CA CYS A 190 -2.00 -15.40 20.81
C CYS A 190 -2.97 -14.59 19.94
N TYR A 191 -3.99 -15.25 19.37
CA TYR A 191 -5.01 -14.57 18.59
C TYR A 191 -5.85 -13.60 19.42
N GLY A 192 -6.28 -14.00 20.61
CA GLY A 192 -7.06 -13.18 21.54
C GLY A 192 -6.34 -11.88 21.91
N ILE A 193 -5.02 -11.94 22.11
CA ILE A 193 -4.19 -10.79 22.50
C ILE A 193 -3.89 -9.89 21.31
N THR A 194 -3.54 -10.47 20.15
CA THR A 194 -3.13 -9.69 18.96
C THR A 194 -4.33 -9.19 18.15
N GLY A 195 -5.52 -9.76 18.35
CA GLY A 195 -6.71 -9.48 17.55
C GLY A 195 -6.50 -9.74 16.06
N GLY A 196 -5.56 -10.59 15.69
CA GLY A 196 -5.19 -10.85 14.29
C GLY A 196 -4.46 -9.68 13.60
N VAL A 197 -4.01 -8.67 14.34
CA VAL A 197 -3.31 -7.52 13.77
C VAL A 197 -1.90 -7.93 13.35
N ALA A 198 -1.60 -7.84 12.05
CA ALA A 198 -0.34 -8.29 11.44
C ALA A 198 0.92 -7.79 12.17
N LYS A 199 0.93 -6.52 12.58
CA LYS A 199 2.06 -5.93 13.30
C LYS A 199 2.31 -6.63 14.64
N TYR A 200 1.27 -6.95 15.38
CA TYR A 200 1.43 -7.63 16.68
C TYR A 200 1.83 -9.09 16.47
N LEU A 201 1.22 -9.77 15.52
CA LEU A 201 1.62 -11.14 15.15
C LEU A 201 3.09 -11.21 14.73
N SER A 202 3.58 -10.23 13.98
CA SER A 202 4.99 -10.18 13.54
C SER A 202 6.00 -9.90 14.66
N MET A 203 5.55 -9.49 15.84
CA MET A 203 6.40 -9.27 17.03
C MET A 203 6.56 -10.53 17.88
N ILE A 204 5.73 -11.53 17.66
CA ILE A 204 5.82 -12.79 18.37
C ILE A 204 7.01 -13.59 17.85
N ASP A 205 7.88 -14.00 18.74
CA ASP A 205 8.96 -14.94 18.44
C ASP A 205 8.41 -16.37 18.59
N PRO A 206 8.23 -17.14 17.52
CA PRO A 206 7.65 -18.47 17.58
C PRO A 206 8.49 -19.49 18.34
N LYS A 207 9.76 -19.14 18.67
CA LYS A 207 10.66 -20.00 19.45
C LYS A 207 10.51 -19.81 20.97
N LYS A 208 9.81 -18.76 21.41
CA LYS A 208 9.55 -18.45 22.79
C LYS A 208 8.16 -18.91 23.19
N ASN A 209 7.95 -19.18 24.48
CA ASN A 209 6.61 -19.49 24.98
C ASN A 209 5.73 -18.21 24.98
N ILE A 210 4.43 -18.40 25.22
CA ILE A 210 3.46 -17.31 25.17
C ILE A 210 3.72 -16.25 26.24
N ASP A 211 4.11 -16.63 27.45
CA ASP A 211 4.36 -15.72 28.57
C ASP A 211 5.56 -14.80 28.31
N GLU A 212 6.63 -15.35 27.73
CA GLU A 212 7.81 -14.57 27.32
C GLU A 212 7.46 -13.56 26.22
N ASN A 213 6.62 -13.93 25.25
CA ASN A 213 6.18 -13.03 24.19
C ASN A 213 5.25 -11.93 24.70
N LEU A 214 4.40 -12.20 25.66
CA LEU A 214 3.51 -11.22 26.27
C LEU A 214 4.28 -10.07 26.92
N SER A 215 5.37 -10.38 27.61
CA SER A 215 6.23 -9.34 28.21
C SER A 215 6.81 -8.40 27.15
N LEU A 216 7.13 -8.88 25.95
CA LEU A 216 7.67 -8.08 24.84
C LEU A 216 6.61 -7.16 24.21
N ILE A 217 5.36 -7.61 24.10
CA ILE A 217 4.26 -6.82 23.56
C ILE A 217 3.91 -5.66 24.47
N HIS A 218 3.87 -5.87 25.79
CA HIS A 218 3.63 -4.82 26.78
C HIS A 218 4.69 -3.71 26.81
N ILE A 219 5.96 -4.05 26.55
CA ILE A 219 7.06 -3.07 26.49
C ILE A 219 6.97 -2.17 25.25
N SER A 220 6.38 -2.66 24.15
CA SER A 220 6.30 -1.94 22.87
C SER A 220 5.07 -1.04 22.71
N GLU A 221 4.10 -1.10 23.61
CA GLU A 221 2.98 -0.16 23.68
C GLU A 221 3.10 0.69 24.95
N PRO A 222 3.55 1.96 24.83
CA PRO A 222 3.39 2.89 25.94
C PRO A 222 1.88 3.06 26.19
N THR A 223 1.45 2.69 27.38
CA THR A 223 0.09 2.93 27.89
C THR A 223 -0.30 4.38 27.62
N ARG A 224 -1.24 4.56 26.70
CA ARG A 224 -1.94 5.84 26.58
C ARG A 224 -2.86 5.97 27.78
N HIS A 225 -2.44 6.76 28.77
CA HIS A 225 -3.33 7.39 29.76
C HIS A 225 -4.04 8.58 29.12
#